data_770ce4c9314250e650e3e3bf410c80fe
#
_entry.id   770ce4c9314250e650e3e3bf410c80fe
#
_cell.length_a   1.000
_cell.length_b   1.000
_cell.length_c   1.000
_cell.angle_alpha   90.00
_cell.angle_beta   90.00
_cell.angle_gamma   90.00
#
_symmetry.space_group_name_H-M   'P 1'
#
loop_
_entity.id
_entity.type
_entity.pdbx_description
1 polymer ?
#
loop_
_entity_poly.entity_id
_entity_poly.type
_entity_poly.pdbx_seq_one_letter_code
_entity_poly.pdbx_strand_id
1 'polypeptide(L)'
;MSKPSTTLIHHPYVPPATFAAPQPGVFKASTVFFADVAAMRARDWRTKAGYTYGLHGTPTTFTLEERLATLEGGTECLLVPSGLAAISLVSFAFLKTGDEVLIPDNAYGPNKALATGELANFGITHRMYDAMNPADLAAKLSERTRLVWVEAAGSVTMEFPDLPALVNICRARGVMTVLDNTWGAGLAFAPFDFNGSGQGVDISVHALTKYPSGGGDVLMGSVTTRDERLHRALKLTHMRMGFGIGVGDVETLLRSLPSIALRYAAHDRAARELAGWLNGCEEIAQVLHPALEDSPGHAHWRALCGETNLAAGLFSVVFDERYSTEQVDRFCDSLQLFRLGYSWGGPISLVVPYDIGLMRDASVARWPYKGTLVRFSIGLEDVEDLRADLQQALARM
;
A
#
# COMPACT_ATOMS: atom_id res chain seq x y z
N MET A 1 5.18 -9.46 23.94
CA MET A 1 4.08 -9.73 22.98
C MET A 1 4.61 -10.59 21.84
N SER A 2 3.77 -11.45 21.26
CA SER A 2 4.18 -12.24 20.08
C SER A 2 4.39 -11.33 18.87
N LYS A 3 5.31 -11.72 17.97
CA LYS A 3 5.52 -11.00 16.72
C LYS A 3 4.26 -11.08 15.82
N PRO A 4 4.00 -10.10 14.95
CA PRO A 4 2.82 -10.07 14.08
C PRO A 4 2.61 -11.36 13.27
N SER A 5 3.68 -11.96 12.75
CA SER A 5 3.61 -13.24 12.02
C SER A 5 3.05 -14.40 12.87
N THR A 6 3.45 -14.51 14.15
CA THR A 6 2.91 -15.51 15.07
C THR A 6 1.44 -15.23 15.38
N THR A 7 1.11 -13.95 15.63
CA THR A 7 -0.26 -13.54 15.93
C THR A 7 -1.21 -13.81 14.74
N LEU A 8 -0.77 -13.60 13.50
CA LEU A 8 -1.57 -13.92 12.31
C LEU A 8 -1.89 -15.42 12.18
N ILE A 9 -0.95 -16.29 12.55
CA ILE A 9 -1.15 -17.75 12.51
C ILE A 9 -2.11 -18.20 13.62
N HIS A 10 -1.93 -17.68 14.83
CA HIS A 10 -2.71 -18.02 16.02
C HIS A 10 -3.83 -17.01 16.32
N HIS A 11 -4.28 -16.29 15.31
CA HIS A 11 -5.36 -15.31 15.50
C HIS A 11 -6.62 -16.00 16.03
N PRO A 12 -7.27 -15.46 17.07
CA PRO A 12 -8.47 -16.06 17.66
C PRO A 12 -9.56 -16.34 16.62
N TYR A 13 -10.11 -17.52 16.70
CA TYR A 13 -11.25 -17.95 15.90
C TYR A 13 -12.11 -18.88 16.74
N VAL A 14 -13.41 -18.67 16.74
CA VAL A 14 -14.36 -19.53 17.44
C VAL A 14 -15.08 -20.41 16.42
N PRO A 15 -14.66 -21.68 16.25
CA PRO A 15 -15.33 -22.61 15.35
C PRO A 15 -16.71 -23.02 15.93
N PRO A 16 -17.60 -23.59 15.09
CA PRO A 16 -18.79 -24.27 15.58
C PRO A 16 -18.44 -25.35 16.63
N ALA A 17 -19.37 -25.60 17.54
CA ALA A 17 -19.20 -26.65 18.57
C ALA A 17 -18.81 -27.98 17.92
N THR A 18 -17.86 -28.69 18.50
CA THR A 18 -17.34 -29.99 18.03
C THR A 18 -16.54 -30.01 16.72
N PHE A 19 -16.28 -28.83 16.10
CA PHE A 19 -15.45 -28.73 14.91
C PHE A 19 -14.26 -27.78 15.15
N ALA A 20 -13.06 -28.30 15.05
CA ALA A 20 -11.83 -27.52 15.13
C ALA A 20 -11.00 -27.74 13.85
N ALA A 21 -10.68 -26.65 13.16
CA ALA A 21 -9.89 -26.67 11.94
C ALA A 21 -8.92 -25.46 11.93
N PRO A 22 -7.76 -25.56 11.25
CA PRO A 22 -6.79 -24.47 11.23
C PRO A 22 -7.27 -23.24 10.45
N GLN A 23 -8.25 -23.40 9.52
CA GLN A 23 -8.82 -22.32 8.75
C GLN A 23 -10.23 -21.98 9.22
N PRO A 24 -10.60 -20.69 9.28
CA PRO A 24 -11.97 -20.26 9.56
C PRO A 24 -12.95 -20.79 8.51
N GLY A 25 -14.20 -21.02 8.92
CA GLY A 25 -15.29 -21.32 7.99
C GLY A 25 -15.60 -20.16 7.06
N VAL A 26 -16.14 -20.46 5.87
CA VAL A 26 -16.53 -19.47 4.87
C VAL A 26 -18.02 -19.25 4.90
N PHE A 27 -18.45 -18.05 5.26
CA PHE A 27 -19.84 -17.64 5.39
C PHE A 27 -20.22 -16.65 4.31
N LYS A 28 -21.12 -17.04 3.42
CA LYS A 28 -21.62 -16.20 2.31
C LYS A 28 -23.02 -15.71 2.66
N ALA A 29 -23.24 -14.40 2.55
CA ALA A 29 -24.56 -13.83 2.71
C ALA A 29 -24.70 -12.50 1.95
N SER A 30 -25.85 -12.27 1.33
CA SER A 30 -26.37 -10.92 1.11
C SER A 30 -27.44 -10.64 2.15
N THR A 31 -28.42 -11.51 2.30
CA THR A 31 -29.46 -11.43 3.32
C THR A 31 -29.04 -12.18 4.58
N VAL A 32 -29.28 -11.55 5.73
CA VAL A 32 -29.13 -12.16 7.05
C VAL A 32 -30.50 -12.23 7.71
N PHE A 33 -30.85 -13.38 8.28
CA PHE A 33 -32.14 -13.58 8.94
C PHE A 33 -32.11 -13.09 10.40
N PHE A 34 -33.20 -12.48 10.82
CA PHE A 34 -33.45 -12.11 12.22
C PHE A 34 -34.44 -13.07 12.86
N ALA A 35 -34.32 -13.30 14.16
CA ALA A 35 -35.19 -14.19 14.88
C ALA A 35 -36.65 -13.72 14.87
N ASP A 36 -36.86 -12.39 14.95
CA ASP A 36 -38.18 -11.74 14.95
C ASP A 36 -38.06 -10.26 14.52
N VAL A 37 -39.19 -9.57 14.44
CA VAL A 37 -39.29 -8.15 14.07
C VAL A 37 -38.61 -7.25 15.11
N ALA A 38 -38.65 -7.61 16.39
CA ALA A 38 -38.00 -6.83 17.44
C ALA A 38 -36.48 -6.85 17.28
N ALA A 39 -35.88 -8.02 17.05
CA ALA A 39 -34.48 -8.19 16.75
C ALA A 39 -34.10 -7.41 15.48
N MET A 40 -34.92 -7.45 14.42
CA MET A 40 -34.69 -6.69 13.19
C MET A 40 -34.70 -5.17 13.43
N ARG A 41 -35.60 -4.67 14.28
CA ARG A 41 -35.66 -3.24 14.61
C ARG A 41 -34.52 -2.78 15.52
N ALA A 42 -34.05 -3.66 16.41
CA ALA A 42 -32.91 -3.41 17.32
C ALA A 42 -31.56 -3.55 16.68
N ARG A 43 -31.49 -3.92 15.36
CA ARG A 43 -30.24 -4.16 14.65
C ARG A 43 -29.26 -2.97 14.74
N ASP A 44 -27.99 -3.27 14.97
CA ASP A 44 -26.89 -2.31 14.87
C ASP A 44 -25.87 -2.80 13.83
N TRP A 45 -25.74 -2.07 12.74
CA TRP A 45 -24.75 -2.33 11.68
C TRP A 45 -23.43 -1.60 11.92
N ARG A 46 -23.35 -0.75 12.94
CA ARG A 46 -22.17 0.09 13.24
C ARG A 46 -21.08 -0.67 13.97
N THR A 47 -21.45 -1.74 14.65
CA THR A 47 -20.52 -2.59 15.40
C THR A 47 -20.38 -3.96 14.74
N LYS A 48 -19.38 -4.73 15.17
CA LYS A 48 -19.20 -6.15 14.78
C LYS A 48 -19.93 -7.11 15.73
N ALA A 49 -20.78 -6.59 16.63
CA ALA A 49 -21.49 -7.40 17.62
C ALA A 49 -22.61 -8.27 17.03
N GLY A 50 -23.02 -8.01 15.78
CA GLY A 50 -24.04 -8.78 15.09
C GLY A 50 -23.97 -8.64 13.58
N TYR A 51 -24.79 -9.43 12.90
CA TYR A 51 -24.87 -9.46 11.44
C TYR A 51 -26.23 -8.93 11.00
N THR A 52 -26.25 -8.05 10.02
CA THR A 52 -27.46 -7.36 9.58
C THR A 52 -27.71 -7.47 8.09
N TYR A 53 -26.66 -7.47 7.30
CA TYR A 53 -26.68 -7.59 5.84
C TYR A 53 -25.24 -7.86 5.34
N GLY A 54 -25.08 -8.60 4.26
CA GLY A 54 -23.76 -9.00 3.77
C GLY A 54 -22.79 -7.84 3.47
N LEU A 55 -23.31 -6.70 2.99
CA LEU A 55 -22.51 -5.48 2.79
C LEU A 55 -21.91 -4.94 4.11
N HIS A 56 -22.59 -5.14 5.24
CA HIS A 56 -22.13 -4.66 6.54
C HIS A 56 -21.10 -5.58 7.20
N GLY A 57 -20.96 -6.79 6.67
CA GLY A 57 -20.00 -7.80 7.06
C GLY A 57 -20.62 -9.18 7.32
N THR A 58 -19.77 -10.18 7.24
CA THR A 58 -20.02 -11.59 7.54
C THR A 58 -18.97 -12.09 8.53
N PRO A 59 -19.12 -13.27 9.15
CA PRO A 59 -18.06 -13.83 9.98
C PRO A 59 -16.70 -13.90 9.25
N THR A 60 -16.73 -14.22 7.95
CA THR A 60 -15.51 -14.34 7.14
C THR A 60 -14.83 -12.98 6.92
N THR A 61 -15.60 -11.94 6.56
CA THR A 61 -15.04 -10.60 6.35
C THR A 61 -14.51 -10.00 7.65
N PHE A 62 -15.24 -10.14 8.76
CA PHE A 62 -14.81 -9.66 10.07
C PHE A 62 -13.51 -10.34 10.53
N THR A 63 -13.37 -11.63 10.28
CA THR A 63 -12.12 -12.36 10.58
C THR A 63 -10.93 -11.80 9.81
N LEU A 64 -11.09 -11.49 8.52
CA LEU A 64 -10.00 -10.88 7.74
C LEU A 64 -9.70 -9.45 8.21
N GLU A 65 -10.72 -8.63 8.47
CA GLU A 65 -10.56 -7.27 9.00
C GLU A 65 -9.77 -7.25 10.31
N GLU A 66 -10.06 -8.17 11.25
CA GLU A 66 -9.35 -8.28 12.52
C GLU A 66 -7.88 -8.68 12.33
N ARG A 67 -7.60 -9.61 11.43
CA ARG A 67 -6.23 -10.03 11.11
C ARG A 67 -5.42 -8.89 10.47
N LEU A 68 -6.02 -8.12 9.57
CA LEU A 68 -5.37 -6.96 8.94
C LEU A 68 -5.16 -5.82 9.93
N ALA A 69 -6.15 -5.53 10.79
CA ALA A 69 -5.97 -4.57 11.88
C ALA A 69 -4.77 -4.96 12.77
N THR A 70 -4.68 -6.24 13.14
CA THR A 70 -3.56 -6.78 13.93
C THR A 70 -2.22 -6.64 13.18
N LEU A 71 -2.18 -6.95 11.88
CA LEU A 71 -0.98 -6.87 11.07
C LEU A 71 -0.41 -5.44 11.03
N GLU A 72 -1.27 -4.46 10.86
CA GLU A 72 -0.87 -3.04 10.78
C GLU A 72 -0.78 -2.36 12.16
N GLY A 73 -1.17 -3.05 13.24
CA GLY A 73 -1.21 -2.47 14.59
C GLY A 73 -2.35 -1.47 14.79
N GLY A 74 -3.41 -1.56 14.00
CA GLY A 74 -4.66 -0.85 14.18
C GLY A 74 -5.63 -1.56 15.13
N THR A 75 -6.80 -0.96 15.36
CA THR A 75 -7.90 -1.56 16.15
C THR A 75 -9.11 -1.88 15.29
N GLU A 76 -9.31 -1.12 14.23
CA GLU A 76 -10.44 -1.24 13.32
C GLU A 76 -9.97 -1.28 11.87
N CYS A 77 -10.59 -2.16 11.07
CA CYS A 77 -10.32 -2.28 9.64
C CYS A 77 -11.63 -2.47 8.87
N LEU A 78 -11.66 -1.94 7.64
CA LEU A 78 -12.72 -2.16 6.65
C LEU A 78 -12.11 -2.69 5.36
N LEU A 79 -12.76 -3.66 4.75
CA LEU A 79 -12.40 -4.19 3.44
C LEU A 79 -13.15 -3.44 2.33
N VAL A 80 -12.47 -3.21 1.21
CA VAL A 80 -13.02 -2.52 0.02
C VAL A 80 -12.57 -3.23 -1.26
N PRO A 81 -13.25 -2.99 -2.41
CA PRO A 81 -13.00 -3.76 -3.65
C PRO A 81 -11.61 -3.61 -4.28
N SER A 82 -10.84 -2.59 -3.92
CA SER A 82 -9.47 -2.36 -4.43
C SER A 82 -8.70 -1.36 -3.56
N GLY A 83 -7.39 -1.27 -3.76
CA GLY A 83 -6.58 -0.20 -3.13
C GLY A 83 -7.07 1.19 -3.50
N LEU A 84 -7.45 1.42 -4.76
CA LEU A 84 -8.02 2.72 -5.18
C LEU A 84 -9.39 2.97 -4.52
N ALA A 85 -10.19 1.94 -4.29
CA ALA A 85 -11.44 2.08 -3.54
C ALA A 85 -11.17 2.47 -2.06
N ALA A 86 -10.04 2.03 -1.47
CA ALA A 86 -9.63 2.47 -0.14
C ALA A 86 -9.30 3.96 -0.12
N ILE A 87 -8.55 4.44 -1.11
CA ILE A 87 -8.23 5.86 -1.29
C ILE A 87 -9.51 6.68 -1.49
N SER A 88 -10.42 6.22 -2.35
CA SER A 88 -11.70 6.88 -2.62
C SER A 88 -12.58 6.93 -1.37
N LEU A 89 -12.67 5.81 -0.62
CA LEU A 89 -13.45 5.75 0.63
C LEU A 89 -12.98 6.81 1.62
N VAL A 90 -11.68 6.92 1.87
CA VAL A 90 -11.12 7.91 2.79
C VAL A 90 -11.42 9.32 2.30
N SER A 91 -11.17 9.60 1.02
CA SER A 91 -11.39 10.92 0.43
C SER A 91 -12.86 11.35 0.57
N PHE A 92 -13.82 10.50 0.21
CA PHE A 92 -15.25 10.82 0.30
C PHE A 92 -15.81 10.79 1.73
N ALA A 93 -15.14 10.13 2.67
CA ALA A 93 -15.56 10.14 4.08
C ALA A 93 -15.19 11.45 4.79
N PHE A 94 -14.09 12.09 4.39
CA PHE A 94 -13.52 13.20 5.16
C PHE A 94 -13.39 14.53 4.40
N LEU A 95 -13.63 14.55 3.09
CA LEU A 95 -13.59 15.76 2.28
C LEU A 95 -14.98 16.16 1.79
N LYS A 96 -15.21 17.46 1.71
CA LYS A 96 -16.42 18.08 1.18
C LYS A 96 -16.08 19.27 0.30
N THR A 97 -17.05 19.76 -0.43
CA THR A 97 -16.92 20.98 -1.26
C THR A 97 -16.25 22.11 -0.46
N GLY A 98 -15.21 22.70 -1.02
CA GLY A 98 -14.41 23.79 -0.41
C GLY A 98 -13.21 23.32 0.40
N ASP A 99 -13.11 22.04 0.73
CA ASP A 99 -11.93 21.47 1.39
C ASP A 99 -10.76 21.29 0.41
N GLU A 100 -9.57 21.10 0.96
CA GLU A 100 -8.33 20.87 0.24
C GLU A 100 -7.66 19.58 0.73
N VAL A 101 -7.13 18.80 -0.22
CA VAL A 101 -6.26 17.63 0.03
C VAL A 101 -4.86 17.89 -0.50
N LEU A 102 -3.84 17.52 0.26
CA LEU A 102 -2.44 17.51 -0.20
C LEU A 102 -1.99 16.08 -0.48
N ILE A 103 -1.29 15.92 -1.61
CA ILE A 103 -0.84 14.60 -2.10
C ILE A 103 0.65 14.72 -2.44
N PRO A 104 1.50 13.75 -2.05
CA PRO A 104 2.91 13.80 -2.43
C PRO A 104 3.05 13.64 -3.95
N ASP A 105 3.97 14.39 -4.54
CA ASP A 105 4.20 14.38 -5.99
C ASP A 105 4.60 12.99 -6.51
N ASN A 106 5.30 12.21 -5.70
CA ASN A 106 5.70 10.84 -5.98
C ASN A 106 4.67 9.77 -5.56
N ALA A 107 3.43 10.16 -5.25
CA ALA A 107 2.37 9.22 -4.87
C ALA A 107 1.89 8.36 -6.05
N TYR A 108 1.22 7.27 -5.70
CA TYR A 108 0.49 6.41 -6.62
C TYR A 108 -0.37 7.22 -7.60
N GLY A 109 -0.09 7.08 -8.91
CA GLY A 109 -0.70 7.90 -9.96
C GLY A 109 -2.22 8.00 -9.89
N PRO A 110 -2.97 6.90 -9.70
CA PRO A 110 -4.43 6.95 -9.58
C PRO A 110 -4.96 7.76 -8.40
N ASN A 111 -4.21 7.94 -7.28
CA ASN A 111 -4.59 8.88 -6.23
C ASN A 111 -4.56 10.33 -6.74
N LYS A 112 -3.51 10.69 -7.48
CA LYS A 112 -3.41 12.01 -8.13
C LYS A 112 -4.52 12.22 -9.17
N ALA A 113 -4.80 11.19 -9.98
CA ALA A 113 -5.88 11.23 -10.97
C ALA A 113 -7.27 11.40 -10.32
N LEU A 114 -7.54 10.71 -9.21
CA LEU A 114 -8.78 10.88 -8.43
C LEU A 114 -8.93 12.35 -7.97
N ALA A 115 -7.85 12.95 -7.50
CA ALA A 115 -7.86 14.32 -7.00
C ALA A 115 -8.09 15.35 -8.12
N THR A 116 -7.46 15.16 -9.28
CA THR A 116 -7.61 16.06 -10.44
C THR A 116 -8.93 15.87 -11.17
N GLY A 117 -9.54 14.70 -11.09
CA GLY A 117 -10.79 14.32 -11.73
C GLY A 117 -12.00 14.44 -10.78
N GLU A 118 -12.36 13.32 -10.15
CA GLU A 118 -13.61 13.19 -9.41
C GLU A 118 -13.70 14.14 -8.22
N LEU A 119 -12.64 14.29 -7.43
CA LEU A 119 -12.68 15.20 -6.28
C LEU A 119 -12.83 16.66 -6.72
N ALA A 120 -12.17 17.06 -7.80
CA ALA A 120 -12.31 18.40 -8.37
C ALA A 120 -13.75 18.67 -8.84
N ASN A 121 -14.42 17.66 -9.44
CA ASN A 121 -15.82 17.77 -9.87
C ASN A 121 -16.78 17.99 -8.67
N PHE A 122 -16.41 17.54 -7.48
CA PHE A 122 -17.16 17.80 -6.25
C PHE A 122 -16.71 19.07 -5.50
N GLY A 123 -15.88 19.91 -6.14
CA GLY A 123 -15.41 21.18 -5.58
C GLY A 123 -14.39 21.00 -4.45
N ILE A 124 -13.69 19.87 -4.40
CA ILE A 124 -12.56 19.61 -3.51
C ILE A 124 -11.28 20.00 -4.26
N THR A 125 -10.49 20.87 -3.69
CA THR A 125 -9.21 21.31 -4.27
C THR A 125 -8.07 20.40 -3.84
N HIS A 126 -7.02 20.33 -4.65
CA HIS A 126 -5.83 19.57 -4.32
C HIS A 126 -4.56 20.39 -4.61
N ARG A 127 -3.48 20.07 -3.91
CA ARG A 127 -2.11 20.51 -4.22
C ARG A 127 -1.15 19.34 -4.07
N MET A 128 -0.15 19.30 -4.95
CA MET A 128 0.97 18.37 -4.81
C MET A 128 2.04 19.02 -3.94
N TYR A 129 2.74 18.19 -3.15
CA TYR A 129 3.88 18.63 -2.36
C TYR A 129 5.09 17.70 -2.55
N ASP A 130 6.29 18.22 -2.35
CA ASP A 130 7.53 17.44 -2.37
C ASP A 130 7.63 16.60 -1.09
N ALA A 131 7.45 15.29 -1.23
CA ALA A 131 7.51 14.35 -0.10
C ALA A 131 8.87 14.33 0.60
N MET A 132 9.94 14.66 -0.14
CA MET A 132 11.31 14.68 0.39
C MET A 132 11.65 15.99 1.11
N ASN A 133 10.74 16.98 1.08
CA ASN A 133 10.92 18.28 1.71
C ASN A 133 9.78 18.62 2.68
N PRO A 134 9.90 18.29 3.97
CA PRO A 134 8.87 18.60 4.96
C PRO A 134 8.52 20.10 5.06
N ALA A 135 9.46 21.00 4.73
CA ALA A 135 9.20 22.44 4.73
C ALA A 135 8.23 22.85 3.59
N ASP A 136 8.27 22.16 2.44
CA ASP A 136 7.34 22.39 1.35
C ASP A 136 5.90 22.00 1.76
N LEU A 137 5.72 20.85 2.43
CA LEU A 137 4.43 20.48 3.01
C LEU A 137 3.95 21.56 3.99
N ALA A 138 4.81 22.00 4.92
CA ALA A 138 4.45 23.00 5.93
C ALA A 138 3.98 24.32 5.29
N ALA A 139 4.64 24.76 4.21
CA ALA A 139 4.29 25.97 3.46
C ALA A 139 2.98 25.84 2.66
N LYS A 140 2.63 24.62 2.26
CA LYS A 140 1.41 24.35 1.47
C LYS A 140 0.16 24.10 2.33
N LEU A 141 0.28 23.82 3.62
CA LEU A 141 -0.86 23.69 4.53
C LEU A 141 -1.64 25.00 4.64
N SER A 142 -2.95 24.95 4.44
CA SER A 142 -3.86 26.07 4.53
C SER A 142 -5.01 25.80 5.51
N GLU A 143 -5.83 26.80 5.81
CA GLU A 143 -7.04 26.64 6.62
C GLU A 143 -8.09 25.70 5.98
N ARG A 144 -8.00 25.47 4.67
CA ARG A 144 -8.88 24.55 3.92
C ARG A 144 -8.35 23.12 3.89
N THR A 145 -7.07 22.90 4.20
CA THR A 145 -6.47 21.57 4.18
C THR A 145 -7.08 20.71 5.28
N ARG A 146 -7.69 19.59 4.89
CA ARG A 146 -8.32 18.63 5.82
C ARG A 146 -7.60 17.30 5.86
N LEU A 147 -6.93 16.93 4.77
CA LEU A 147 -6.32 15.64 4.60
C LEU A 147 -5.00 15.78 3.87
N VAL A 148 -4.00 15.06 4.35
CA VAL A 148 -2.69 14.91 3.71
C VAL A 148 -2.43 13.43 3.49
N TRP A 149 -2.23 13.06 2.24
CA TRP A 149 -1.71 11.74 1.89
C TRP A 149 -0.21 11.71 2.10
N VAL A 150 0.30 10.61 2.63
CA VAL A 150 1.73 10.27 2.70
C VAL A 150 1.94 8.88 2.11
N GLU A 151 3.08 8.63 1.51
CA GLU A 151 3.42 7.34 0.90
C GLU A 151 4.91 7.07 1.06
N ALA A 152 5.27 5.86 1.48
CA ALA A 152 6.65 5.41 1.65
C ALA A 152 6.77 3.89 1.39
N ALA A 153 7.66 3.49 0.48
CA ALA A 153 8.44 4.33 -0.44
C ALA A 153 7.53 4.92 -1.53
N GLY A 154 7.90 6.08 -2.08
CA GLY A 154 7.15 6.72 -3.15
C GLY A 154 7.02 5.83 -4.39
N SER A 155 5.86 5.91 -5.03
CA SER A 155 5.53 5.09 -6.21
C SER A 155 6.56 5.27 -7.32
N VAL A 156 7.07 4.17 -7.86
CA VAL A 156 8.03 4.08 -8.96
C VAL A 156 9.43 4.61 -8.61
N THR A 157 9.55 5.78 -8.01
CA THR A 157 10.85 6.43 -7.74
C THR A 157 11.54 5.94 -6.48
N MET A 158 10.86 5.17 -5.64
CA MET A 158 11.38 4.54 -4.40
C MET A 158 12.01 5.52 -3.40
N GLU A 159 11.77 6.82 -3.54
CA GLU A 159 12.18 7.84 -2.56
C GLU A 159 11.52 7.56 -1.22
N PHE A 160 12.28 7.62 -0.13
CA PHE A 160 11.74 7.33 1.19
C PHE A 160 11.68 8.62 2.05
N PRO A 161 10.50 9.20 2.28
CA PRO A 161 10.35 10.46 2.97
C PRO A 161 10.57 10.33 4.49
N ASP A 162 10.79 11.46 5.15
CA ASP A 162 10.73 11.58 6.61
C ASP A 162 9.26 11.55 7.09
N LEU A 163 8.68 10.34 7.16
CA LEU A 163 7.29 10.15 7.58
C LEU A 163 6.99 10.78 8.96
N PRO A 164 7.83 10.59 10.00
CA PRO A 164 7.61 11.22 11.30
C PRO A 164 7.54 12.75 11.20
N ALA A 165 8.42 13.39 10.43
CA ALA A 165 8.39 14.84 10.25
C ALA A 165 7.12 15.32 9.54
N LEU A 166 6.71 14.65 8.45
CA LEU A 166 5.49 14.97 7.71
C LEU A 166 4.24 14.85 8.60
N VAL A 167 4.12 13.75 9.35
CA VAL A 167 3.00 13.52 10.26
C VAL A 167 2.96 14.54 11.39
N ASN A 168 4.12 14.89 11.97
CA ASN A 168 4.20 15.88 13.04
C ASN A 168 3.78 17.29 12.59
N ILE A 169 4.15 17.68 11.37
CA ILE A 169 3.72 18.96 10.76
C ILE A 169 2.19 19.00 10.64
N CYS A 170 1.57 17.91 10.13
CA CYS A 170 0.12 17.82 9.98
C CYS A 170 -0.59 17.85 11.35
N ARG A 171 -0.09 17.08 12.32
CA ARG A 171 -0.63 17.01 13.67
C ARG A 171 -0.60 18.37 14.37
N ALA A 172 0.49 19.13 14.23
CA ALA A 172 0.60 20.47 14.79
C ALA A 172 -0.46 21.46 14.24
N ARG A 173 -1.02 21.18 13.08
CA ARG A 173 -2.07 21.95 12.41
C ARG A 173 -3.47 21.32 12.54
N GLY A 174 -3.60 20.18 13.22
CA GLY A 174 -4.87 19.44 13.34
C GLY A 174 -5.37 18.89 12.01
N VAL A 175 -4.47 18.60 11.06
CA VAL A 175 -4.78 18.04 9.73
C VAL A 175 -4.60 16.54 9.77
N MET A 176 -5.58 15.80 9.25
CA MET A 176 -5.56 14.33 9.18
C MET A 176 -4.49 13.82 8.22
N THR A 177 -3.80 12.76 8.63
CA THR A 177 -2.80 12.06 7.83
C THR A 177 -3.26 10.66 7.43
N VAL A 178 -3.09 10.34 6.16
CA VAL A 178 -3.41 9.01 5.59
C VAL A 178 -2.20 8.46 4.87
N LEU A 179 -1.76 7.28 5.28
CA LEU A 179 -0.63 6.59 4.67
C LEU A 179 -1.14 5.54 3.68
N ASP A 180 -0.63 5.58 2.45
CA ASP A 180 -0.63 4.38 1.62
C ASP A 180 0.52 3.48 2.08
N ASN A 181 0.17 2.43 2.84
CA ASN A 181 1.11 1.47 3.42
C ASN A 181 1.23 0.19 2.58
N THR A 182 0.86 0.25 1.32
CA THR A 182 0.91 -0.92 0.43
C THR A 182 2.33 -1.47 0.30
N TRP A 183 3.34 -0.60 0.26
CA TRP A 183 4.74 -0.99 0.22
C TRP A 183 5.21 -1.62 1.54
N GLY A 184 4.89 -1.01 2.67
CA GLY A 184 5.30 -1.47 4.00
C GLY A 184 4.58 -2.72 4.47
N ALA A 185 3.35 -2.95 3.97
CA ALA A 185 2.51 -4.13 4.21
C ALA A 185 2.27 -4.46 5.69
N GLY A 186 2.43 -3.50 6.60
CA GLY A 186 2.40 -3.73 8.04
C GLY A 186 3.61 -4.53 8.57
N LEU A 187 4.64 -4.74 7.74
CA LEU A 187 5.81 -5.56 8.05
C LEU A 187 7.10 -4.73 8.14
N ALA A 188 7.29 -3.77 7.24
CA ALA A 188 8.49 -2.95 7.23
C ALA A 188 8.55 -1.98 8.42
N PHE A 189 7.43 -1.40 8.78
CA PHE A 189 7.27 -0.51 9.94
C PHE A 189 5.81 -0.48 10.42
N ALA A 190 5.59 -0.02 11.64
CA ALA A 190 4.25 0.13 12.24
C ALA A 190 3.65 1.50 11.87
N PRO A 191 2.57 1.58 11.06
CA PRO A 191 2.03 2.86 10.56
C PRO A 191 1.45 3.75 11.66
N PHE A 192 0.95 3.17 12.75
CA PHE A 192 0.32 3.89 13.86
C PHE A 192 1.24 4.15 15.06
N ASP A 193 2.50 3.70 14.97
CA ASP A 193 3.45 3.85 16.08
C ASP A 193 4.89 3.81 15.56
N PHE A 194 5.34 4.90 14.99
CA PHE A 194 6.69 5.02 14.44
C PHE A 194 7.74 4.83 15.55
N ASN A 195 8.49 3.73 15.47
CA ASN A 195 9.59 3.39 16.41
C ASN A 195 9.17 3.37 17.89
N GLY A 196 7.94 2.98 18.20
CA GLY A 196 7.46 2.94 19.59
C GLY A 196 7.27 4.32 20.24
N SER A 197 7.18 5.38 19.43
CA SER A 197 7.02 6.75 19.91
C SER A 197 5.60 7.11 20.36
N GLY A 198 4.64 6.22 20.13
CA GLY A 198 3.21 6.50 20.28
C GLY A 198 2.66 7.44 19.19
N GLN A 199 3.46 7.71 18.16
CA GLN A 199 3.09 8.60 17.06
C GLN A 199 3.06 7.84 15.73
N GLY A 200 2.05 8.10 14.92
CA GLY A 200 1.86 7.52 13.60
C GLY A 200 0.77 8.26 12.85
N VAL A 201 0.29 7.69 11.76
CA VAL A 201 -0.78 8.26 10.95
C VAL A 201 -2.16 8.02 11.58
N ASP A 202 -3.17 8.76 11.12
CA ASP A 202 -4.55 8.59 11.59
C ASP A 202 -5.23 7.39 10.90
N ILE A 203 -4.90 7.18 9.61
CA ILE A 203 -5.47 6.12 8.78
C ILE A 203 -4.34 5.50 7.94
N SER A 204 -4.37 4.18 7.81
CA SER A 204 -3.55 3.41 6.85
C SER A 204 -4.46 2.80 5.78
N VAL A 205 -4.10 2.94 4.50
CA VAL A 205 -4.72 2.20 3.39
C VAL A 205 -3.74 1.20 2.82
N HIS A 206 -4.26 0.08 2.33
CA HIS A 206 -3.45 -1.00 1.81
C HIS A 206 -4.12 -1.64 0.60
N ALA A 207 -3.44 -1.73 -0.51
CA ALA A 207 -3.87 -2.55 -1.64
C ALA A 207 -3.56 -4.03 -1.33
N LEU A 208 -4.55 -4.76 -0.83
CA LEU A 208 -4.42 -6.19 -0.49
C LEU A 208 -4.13 -7.08 -1.72
N THR A 209 -4.34 -6.54 -2.91
CA THR A 209 -3.93 -7.07 -4.20
C THR A 209 -2.44 -7.45 -4.26
N LYS A 210 -1.60 -6.81 -3.44
CA LYS A 210 -0.14 -6.96 -3.41
C LYS A 210 0.27 -8.12 -2.48
N TYR A 211 1.17 -7.89 -1.54
CA TYR A 211 1.70 -8.92 -0.64
C TYR A 211 0.65 -9.72 0.14
N PRO A 212 -0.48 -9.15 0.59
CA PRO A 212 -1.48 -9.94 1.30
C PRO A 212 -2.09 -11.05 0.47
N SER A 213 -2.47 -10.81 -0.79
CA SER A 213 -2.98 -11.87 -1.69
C SER A 213 -1.85 -12.80 -2.13
N GLY A 214 -0.73 -12.24 -2.52
CA GLY A 214 0.48 -12.96 -2.94
C GLY A 214 0.36 -13.76 -4.23
N GLY A 215 -0.82 -13.79 -4.86
CA GLY A 215 -1.10 -14.53 -6.08
C GLY A 215 -1.11 -13.66 -7.35
N GLY A 216 -1.37 -12.35 -7.20
CA GLY A 216 -1.59 -11.45 -8.33
C GLY A 216 -2.95 -11.64 -9.01
N ASP A 217 -3.92 -12.22 -8.31
CA ASP A 217 -5.22 -12.70 -8.80
C ASP A 217 -6.43 -12.12 -8.06
N VAL A 218 -6.22 -11.38 -6.95
CA VAL A 218 -7.27 -10.75 -6.15
C VAL A 218 -7.21 -9.23 -6.24
N LEU A 219 -8.36 -8.60 -6.43
CA LEU A 219 -8.55 -7.16 -6.28
C LEU A 219 -9.23 -6.88 -4.94
N MET A 220 -8.50 -6.30 -4.00
CA MET A 220 -9.04 -5.90 -2.69
C MET A 220 -8.17 -4.82 -2.07
N GLY A 221 -8.78 -4.01 -1.20
CA GLY A 221 -8.09 -3.05 -0.35
C GLY A 221 -8.61 -3.09 1.07
N SER A 222 -7.88 -2.43 1.97
CA SER A 222 -8.30 -2.20 3.35
C SER A 222 -8.04 -0.78 3.78
N VAL A 223 -8.82 -0.35 4.77
CA VAL A 223 -8.67 0.93 5.47
C VAL A 223 -8.63 0.63 6.96
N THR A 224 -7.52 0.93 7.60
CA THR A 224 -7.24 0.62 9.01
C THR A 224 -7.07 1.90 9.81
N THR A 225 -7.54 1.93 11.04
CA THR A 225 -7.37 3.05 11.98
C THR A 225 -7.36 2.56 13.44
N ARG A 226 -6.91 3.42 14.36
CA ARG A 226 -7.03 3.23 15.82
C ARG A 226 -8.17 4.06 16.43
N ASP A 227 -8.77 4.98 15.68
CA ASP A 227 -9.84 5.87 16.17
C ASP A 227 -11.22 5.34 15.76
N GLU A 228 -12.04 5.00 16.76
CA GLU A 228 -13.41 4.51 16.55
C GLU A 228 -14.31 5.52 15.82
N ARG A 229 -14.08 6.83 16.00
CA ARG A 229 -14.88 7.86 15.32
C ARG A 229 -14.56 7.93 13.85
N LEU A 230 -13.27 7.79 13.48
CA LEU A 230 -12.85 7.70 12.09
C LEU A 230 -13.40 6.42 11.46
N HIS A 231 -13.32 5.29 12.15
CA HIS A 231 -13.89 4.03 11.68
C HIS A 231 -15.39 4.15 11.41
N ARG A 232 -16.16 4.78 12.30
CA ARG A 232 -17.61 4.98 12.10
C ARG A 232 -17.93 5.83 10.88
N ALA A 233 -17.17 6.90 10.63
CA ALA A 233 -17.32 7.74 9.45
C ALA A 233 -17.02 6.95 8.18
N LEU A 234 -15.91 6.21 8.16
CA LEU A 234 -15.53 5.31 7.06
C LEU A 234 -16.61 4.25 6.79
N LYS A 235 -17.09 3.57 7.83
CA LYS A 235 -18.12 2.52 7.71
C LYS A 235 -19.43 3.06 7.15
N LEU A 236 -19.83 4.26 7.56
CA LEU A 236 -21.02 4.91 7.03
C LEU A 236 -20.89 5.22 5.54
N THR A 237 -19.74 5.77 5.12
CA THR A 237 -19.47 6.07 3.72
C THR A 237 -19.34 4.80 2.90
N HIS A 238 -18.62 3.78 3.40
CA HIS A 238 -18.50 2.44 2.79
C HIS A 238 -19.88 1.85 2.46
N MET A 239 -20.79 1.86 3.43
CA MET A 239 -22.13 1.33 3.26
C MET A 239 -22.92 2.13 2.21
N ARG A 240 -22.84 3.47 2.22
CA ARG A 240 -23.56 4.35 1.29
C ARG A 240 -23.06 4.25 -0.14
N MET A 241 -21.77 4.02 -0.31
CA MET A 241 -21.13 3.83 -1.62
C MET A 241 -21.22 2.38 -2.13
N GLY A 242 -21.65 1.44 -1.27
CA GLY A 242 -21.84 0.06 -1.66
C GLY A 242 -20.53 -0.70 -1.95
N PHE A 243 -19.47 -0.43 -1.21
CA PHE A 243 -18.16 -1.07 -1.39
C PHE A 243 -18.12 -2.53 -0.90
N GLY A 244 -19.08 -3.35 -1.37
CA GLY A 244 -19.12 -4.78 -1.07
C GLY A 244 -17.99 -5.54 -1.76
N ILE A 245 -17.57 -6.63 -1.11
CA ILE A 245 -16.51 -7.52 -1.59
C ILE A 245 -17.01 -8.96 -1.71
N GLY A 246 -16.39 -9.72 -2.60
CA GLY A 246 -16.66 -11.15 -2.78
C GLY A 246 -16.03 -11.99 -1.66
N VAL A 247 -16.81 -12.85 -1.00
CA VAL A 247 -16.30 -13.71 0.08
C VAL A 247 -15.26 -14.72 -0.43
N GLY A 248 -15.30 -15.10 -1.71
CA GLY A 248 -14.28 -15.95 -2.32
C GLY A 248 -12.88 -15.31 -2.28
N ASP A 249 -12.79 -14.01 -2.59
CA ASP A 249 -11.53 -13.27 -2.50
C ASP A 249 -11.08 -13.12 -1.06
N VAL A 250 -12.01 -12.93 -0.12
CA VAL A 250 -11.72 -12.89 1.32
C VAL A 250 -11.14 -14.22 1.80
N GLU A 251 -11.69 -15.35 1.36
CA GLU A 251 -11.16 -16.68 1.66
C GLU A 251 -9.73 -16.84 1.12
N THR A 252 -9.47 -16.41 -0.11
CA THR A 252 -8.14 -16.47 -0.72
C THR A 252 -7.14 -15.69 0.13
N LEU A 253 -7.49 -14.49 0.57
CA LEU A 253 -6.62 -13.71 1.45
C LEU A 253 -6.42 -14.37 2.83
N LEU A 254 -7.45 -14.92 3.44
CA LEU A 254 -7.33 -15.64 4.71
C LEU A 254 -6.36 -16.82 4.63
N ARG A 255 -6.29 -17.48 3.46
CA ARG A 255 -5.33 -18.56 3.21
C ARG A 255 -3.91 -18.06 2.97
N SER A 256 -3.75 -16.93 2.29
CA SER A 256 -2.46 -16.35 1.90
C SER A 256 -1.78 -15.60 3.05
N LEU A 257 -2.56 -14.89 3.86
CA LEU A 257 -2.07 -13.96 4.89
C LEU A 257 -1.09 -14.58 5.90
N PRO A 258 -1.27 -15.83 6.40
CA PRO A 258 -0.31 -16.44 7.33
C PRO A 258 1.12 -16.56 6.80
N SER A 259 1.32 -16.61 5.49
CA SER A 259 2.64 -16.71 4.85
C SER A 259 3.21 -15.34 4.41
N ILE A 260 2.50 -14.23 4.65
CA ILE A 260 2.89 -12.91 4.13
C ILE A 260 4.31 -12.51 4.54
N ALA A 261 4.69 -12.70 5.80
CA ALA A 261 6.02 -12.34 6.29
C ALA A 261 7.15 -13.14 5.63
N LEU A 262 6.92 -14.43 5.36
CA LEU A 262 7.88 -15.30 4.66
C LEU A 262 8.06 -14.85 3.21
N ARG A 263 6.95 -14.58 2.52
CA ARG A 263 6.98 -14.11 1.13
C ARG A 263 7.61 -12.73 1.02
N TYR A 264 7.21 -11.80 1.88
CA TYR A 264 7.78 -10.45 1.91
C TYR A 264 9.30 -10.47 2.11
N ALA A 265 9.80 -11.27 3.07
CA ALA A 265 11.23 -11.40 3.32
C ALA A 265 11.98 -12.07 2.15
N ALA A 266 11.34 -13.01 1.43
CA ALA A 266 11.92 -13.61 0.23
C ALA A 266 12.04 -12.58 -0.90
N HIS A 267 10.98 -11.83 -1.17
CA HIS A 267 10.98 -10.73 -2.15
C HIS A 267 12.06 -9.68 -1.83
N ASP A 268 12.13 -9.21 -0.57
CA ASP A 268 13.11 -8.22 -0.12
C ASP A 268 14.55 -8.69 -0.33
N ARG A 269 14.85 -9.93 0.07
CA ARG A 269 16.20 -10.50 -0.08
C ARG A 269 16.62 -10.57 -1.54
N ALA A 270 15.78 -11.11 -2.41
CA ALA A 270 16.08 -11.21 -3.83
C ALA A 270 16.18 -9.83 -4.51
N ALA A 271 15.29 -8.89 -4.13
CA ALA A 271 15.36 -7.52 -4.65
C ALA A 271 16.65 -6.81 -4.27
N ARG A 272 17.12 -6.92 -3.02
CA ARG A 272 18.40 -6.32 -2.59
C ARG A 272 19.59 -6.92 -3.34
N GLU A 273 19.59 -8.21 -3.55
CA GLU A 273 20.66 -8.89 -4.25
C GLU A 273 20.76 -8.42 -5.70
N LEU A 274 19.63 -8.40 -6.42
CA LEU A 274 19.59 -7.93 -7.81
C LEU A 274 19.86 -6.43 -7.92
N ALA A 275 19.30 -5.61 -7.03
CA ALA A 275 19.58 -4.18 -6.98
C ALA A 275 21.06 -3.88 -6.71
N GLY A 276 21.67 -4.60 -5.77
CA GLY A 276 23.11 -4.49 -5.49
C GLY A 276 23.99 -4.89 -6.66
N TRP A 277 23.61 -5.95 -7.37
CA TRP A 277 24.31 -6.37 -8.58
C TRP A 277 24.19 -5.34 -9.73
N LEU A 278 22.95 -4.85 -9.99
CA LEU A 278 22.71 -3.82 -11.02
C LEU A 278 23.43 -2.50 -10.71
N ASN A 279 23.64 -2.17 -9.44
CA ASN A 279 24.40 -0.97 -9.05
C ASN A 279 25.88 -1.02 -9.50
N GLY A 280 26.38 -2.20 -9.86
CA GLY A 280 27.71 -2.38 -10.43
C GLY A 280 27.74 -2.46 -11.96
N CYS A 281 26.59 -2.38 -12.65
CA CYS A 281 26.51 -2.47 -14.11
C CYS A 281 26.72 -1.08 -14.74
N GLU A 282 27.52 -1.02 -15.81
CA GLU A 282 27.88 0.24 -16.50
C GLU A 282 26.69 0.87 -17.25
N GLU A 283 25.66 0.10 -17.51
CA GLU A 283 24.42 0.55 -18.16
C GLU A 283 23.53 1.34 -17.21
N ILE A 284 23.75 1.23 -15.90
CA ILE A 284 22.87 1.78 -14.86
C ILE A 284 23.53 3.02 -14.25
N ALA A 285 22.86 4.17 -14.40
CA ALA A 285 23.29 5.43 -13.79
C ALA A 285 22.93 5.52 -12.31
N GLN A 286 21.78 4.92 -11.90
CA GLN A 286 21.32 4.94 -10.52
C GLN A 286 20.42 3.75 -10.22
N VAL A 287 20.59 3.14 -9.07
CA VAL A 287 19.64 2.18 -8.50
C VAL A 287 18.86 2.86 -7.37
N LEU A 288 17.55 2.74 -7.42
CA LEU A 288 16.62 3.33 -6.46
C LEU A 288 15.98 2.20 -5.63
N HIS A 289 16.53 1.96 -4.45
CA HIS A 289 16.05 0.98 -3.49
C HIS A 289 16.30 1.50 -2.07
N PRO A 290 15.30 1.69 -1.21
CA PRO A 290 15.44 2.39 0.07
C PRO A 290 16.57 1.86 0.97
N ALA A 291 16.92 0.58 0.88
CA ALA A 291 17.99 -0.01 1.67
C ALA A 291 19.41 0.23 1.14
N LEU A 292 19.58 0.82 -0.04
CA LEU A 292 20.91 1.21 -0.58
C LEU A 292 21.25 2.63 -0.13
N GLU A 293 22.51 2.84 0.30
CA GLU A 293 22.97 4.10 0.90
C GLU A 293 22.83 5.31 -0.05
N ASP A 294 23.01 5.08 -1.34
CA ASP A 294 22.90 6.13 -2.37
C ASP A 294 21.46 6.40 -2.83
N SER A 295 20.47 5.67 -2.29
CA SER A 295 19.07 5.87 -2.66
C SER A 295 18.46 7.06 -1.92
N PRO A 296 17.64 7.89 -2.59
CA PRO A 296 17.02 9.06 -1.96
C PRO A 296 16.19 8.68 -0.72
N GLY A 297 16.58 9.21 0.43
CA GLY A 297 15.89 8.97 1.71
C GLY A 297 16.31 7.69 2.44
N HIS A 298 17.43 7.04 2.05
CA HIS A 298 17.97 5.89 2.78
C HIS A 298 18.06 6.12 4.30
N ALA A 299 18.50 7.30 4.73
CA ALA A 299 18.60 7.63 6.15
C ALA A 299 17.24 7.58 6.86
N HIS A 300 16.16 8.01 6.21
CA HIS A 300 14.80 7.95 6.75
C HIS A 300 14.27 6.52 6.77
N TRP A 301 14.53 5.73 5.70
CA TRP A 301 14.24 4.31 5.70
C TRP A 301 14.96 3.60 6.86
N ARG A 302 16.26 3.83 7.01
CA ARG A 302 17.06 3.22 8.07
C ARG A 302 16.56 3.61 9.46
N ALA A 303 16.16 4.86 9.64
CA ALA A 303 15.59 5.33 10.90
C ALA A 303 14.26 4.67 11.23
N LEU A 304 13.39 4.44 10.24
CA LEU A 304 12.04 3.90 10.46
C LEU A 304 11.97 2.38 10.37
N CYS A 305 12.70 1.77 9.42
CA CYS A 305 12.67 0.33 9.13
C CYS A 305 13.91 -0.42 9.64
N GLY A 306 14.87 0.26 10.29
CA GLY A 306 16.16 -0.34 10.67
C GLY A 306 16.05 -1.53 11.63
N GLU A 307 15.02 -1.57 12.48
CA GLU A 307 14.78 -2.70 13.39
C GLU A 307 14.32 -3.94 12.63
N THR A 308 13.38 -3.79 11.69
CA THR A 308 12.90 -4.90 10.83
C THR A 308 13.90 -5.23 9.74
N ASN A 309 14.65 -4.22 9.30
CA ASN A 309 15.56 -4.27 8.16
C ASN A 309 14.88 -4.79 6.88
N LEU A 310 13.59 -4.43 6.64
CA LEU A 310 12.81 -4.85 5.48
C LEU A 310 12.60 -3.67 4.51
N ALA A 311 12.68 -3.94 3.20
CA ALA A 311 12.54 -2.92 2.15
C ALA A 311 11.77 -3.39 0.91
N ALA A 312 10.88 -4.37 1.10
CA ALA A 312 10.01 -4.91 0.07
C ALA A 312 10.75 -5.54 -1.15
N GLY A 313 10.01 -6.03 -2.11
CA GLY A 313 10.51 -6.65 -3.34
C GLY A 313 10.52 -5.73 -4.56
N LEU A 314 10.63 -4.44 -4.35
CA LEU A 314 10.57 -3.42 -5.39
C LEU A 314 11.85 -2.60 -5.43
N PHE A 315 12.36 -2.37 -6.62
CA PHE A 315 13.36 -1.34 -6.88
C PHE A 315 13.19 -0.77 -8.29
N SER A 316 13.80 0.37 -8.53
CA SER A 316 13.88 0.95 -9.87
C SER A 316 15.32 1.20 -10.21
N VAL A 317 15.62 1.20 -11.50
CA VAL A 317 16.92 1.64 -12.03
C VAL A 317 16.69 2.78 -13.01
N VAL A 318 17.62 3.69 -13.06
CA VAL A 318 17.73 4.69 -14.13
C VAL A 318 18.86 4.25 -15.04
N PHE A 319 18.56 3.99 -16.28
CA PHE A 319 19.60 3.69 -17.29
C PHE A 319 20.43 4.94 -17.56
N ASP A 320 21.70 4.74 -17.91
CA ASP A 320 22.58 5.84 -18.31
C ASP A 320 22.00 6.58 -19.54
N GLU A 321 22.10 7.92 -19.56
CA GLU A 321 21.55 8.77 -20.63
C GLU A 321 22.11 8.49 -22.04
N ARG A 322 23.19 7.72 -22.14
CA ARG A 322 23.73 7.25 -23.42
C ARG A 322 22.86 6.22 -24.11
N TYR A 323 21.97 5.54 -23.38
CA TYR A 323 21.03 4.58 -23.93
C TYR A 323 19.70 5.26 -24.28
N SER A 324 19.24 5.07 -25.52
CA SER A 324 17.95 5.60 -25.94
C SER A 324 16.79 4.82 -25.31
N THR A 325 15.60 5.42 -25.30
CA THR A 325 14.37 4.76 -24.83
C THR A 325 14.12 3.45 -25.57
N GLU A 326 14.38 3.40 -26.91
CA GLU A 326 14.18 2.21 -27.73
C GLU A 326 15.18 1.10 -27.36
N GLN A 327 16.39 1.44 -26.88
CA GLN A 327 17.34 0.45 -26.38
C GLN A 327 16.85 -0.14 -25.06
N VAL A 328 16.35 0.71 -24.15
CA VAL A 328 15.78 0.26 -22.87
C VAL A 328 14.51 -0.57 -23.09
N ASP A 329 13.67 -0.21 -24.08
CA ASP A 329 12.50 -1.01 -24.45
C ASP A 329 12.93 -2.40 -24.97
N ARG A 330 13.96 -2.46 -25.84
CA ARG A 330 14.51 -3.76 -26.29
C ARG A 330 15.07 -4.61 -25.14
N PHE A 331 15.71 -3.98 -24.14
CA PHE A 331 16.09 -4.67 -22.91
C PHE A 331 14.88 -5.29 -22.23
N CYS A 332 13.83 -4.52 -21.97
CA CYS A 332 12.61 -5.01 -21.32
C CYS A 332 11.94 -6.15 -22.13
N ASP A 333 11.87 -6.00 -23.45
CA ASP A 333 11.29 -7.01 -24.36
C ASP A 333 12.14 -8.29 -24.46
N SER A 334 13.42 -8.21 -24.16
CA SER A 334 14.36 -9.35 -24.24
C SER A 334 14.34 -10.23 -22.99
N LEU A 335 13.70 -9.76 -21.90
CA LEU A 335 13.54 -10.54 -20.67
C LEU A 335 12.62 -11.74 -20.89
N GLN A 336 12.99 -12.89 -20.33
CA GLN A 336 12.29 -14.15 -20.51
C GLN A 336 11.48 -14.57 -19.26
N LEU A 337 12.03 -14.29 -18.08
CA LEU A 337 11.38 -14.58 -16.79
C LEU A 337 10.55 -13.40 -16.30
N PHE A 338 11.11 -12.18 -16.35
CA PHE A 338 10.35 -10.99 -16.06
C PHE A 338 9.25 -10.78 -17.10
N ARG A 339 8.05 -10.39 -16.63
CA ARG A 339 6.92 -10.09 -17.51
C ARG A 339 6.61 -8.60 -17.50
N LEU A 340 6.27 -8.06 -18.66
CA LEU A 340 5.72 -6.71 -18.76
C LEU A 340 4.32 -6.69 -18.12
N GLY A 341 4.16 -5.92 -17.06
CA GLY A 341 2.88 -5.87 -16.35
C GLY A 341 2.91 -4.93 -15.16
N TYR A 342 1.80 -4.26 -14.94
CA TYR A 342 1.62 -3.46 -13.74
C TYR A 342 1.30 -4.36 -12.54
N SER A 343 1.49 -3.85 -11.33
CA SER A 343 1.35 -4.52 -10.04
C SER A 343 2.69 -5.02 -9.51
N TRP A 344 2.65 -5.76 -8.40
CA TRP A 344 3.81 -6.30 -7.68
C TRP A 344 3.37 -7.15 -6.49
N GLY A 345 4.32 -7.83 -5.82
CA GLY A 345 4.07 -8.63 -4.61
C GLY A 345 3.45 -10.01 -4.88
N GLY A 346 3.32 -10.40 -6.15
CA GLY A 346 2.94 -11.75 -6.59
C GLY A 346 4.16 -12.65 -6.82
N PRO A 347 3.94 -13.91 -7.23
CA PRO A 347 5.02 -14.89 -7.36
C PRO A 347 5.91 -14.68 -8.59
N ILE A 348 5.44 -13.93 -9.59
CA ILE A 348 6.12 -13.71 -10.87
C ILE A 348 6.77 -12.33 -10.86
N SER A 349 8.03 -12.25 -11.26
CA SER A 349 8.79 -11.01 -11.45
C SER A 349 8.24 -10.18 -12.60
N LEU A 350 8.08 -8.86 -12.35
CA LEU A 350 7.52 -7.92 -13.32
C LEU A 350 8.50 -6.79 -13.61
N VAL A 351 8.42 -6.25 -14.82
CA VAL A 351 9.20 -5.10 -15.29
C VAL A 351 8.31 -4.08 -15.95
N VAL A 352 8.57 -2.77 -15.70
CA VAL A 352 7.83 -1.68 -16.35
C VAL A 352 8.76 -0.51 -16.57
N PRO A 353 9.00 -0.07 -17.84
CA PRO A 353 9.65 1.21 -18.13
C PRO A 353 8.69 2.37 -17.88
N TYR A 354 9.23 3.52 -17.44
CA TYR A 354 8.43 4.71 -17.12
C TYR A 354 9.09 5.98 -17.67
N ASP A 355 8.25 6.87 -18.18
CA ASP A 355 8.58 8.28 -18.39
C ASP A 355 8.21 9.08 -17.14
N ILE A 356 9.20 9.42 -16.33
CA ILE A 356 9.00 10.17 -15.09
C ILE A 356 8.54 11.61 -15.37
N GLY A 357 8.90 12.17 -16.52
CA GLY A 357 8.45 13.50 -16.92
C GLY A 357 6.94 13.64 -17.04
N LEU A 358 6.26 12.55 -17.39
CA LEU A 358 4.79 12.49 -17.45
C LEU A 358 4.13 12.22 -16.08
N MET A 359 4.90 11.75 -15.11
CA MET A 359 4.38 11.34 -13.80
C MET A 359 4.55 12.40 -12.72
N ARG A 360 5.56 13.25 -12.83
CA ARG A 360 5.99 14.21 -11.82
C ARG A 360 5.80 15.65 -12.32
N ASP A 361 5.44 16.54 -11.42
CA ASP A 361 5.37 17.97 -11.69
C ASP A 361 6.72 18.63 -11.32
N ALA A 362 7.48 19.03 -12.36
CA ALA A 362 8.78 19.66 -12.16
C ALA A 362 8.72 20.98 -11.35
N SER A 363 7.54 21.60 -11.23
CA SER A 363 7.33 22.78 -10.39
C SER A 363 7.22 22.44 -8.91
N VAL A 364 6.95 21.18 -8.57
CA VAL A 364 6.84 20.69 -7.21
C VAL A 364 8.16 20.06 -6.75
N ALA A 365 8.65 19.07 -7.48
CA ALA A 365 9.88 18.39 -7.15
C ALA A 365 10.69 18.07 -8.42
N ARG A 366 11.97 18.42 -8.41
CA ARG A 366 12.85 18.17 -9.56
C ARG A 366 13.31 16.72 -9.55
N TRP A 367 13.03 16.00 -10.66
CA TRP A 367 13.65 14.73 -10.94
C TRP A 367 15.10 14.94 -11.43
N PRO A 368 16.12 14.42 -10.72
CA PRO A 368 17.52 14.76 -11.04
C PRO A 368 18.13 13.93 -12.18
N TYR A 369 17.49 12.82 -12.55
CA TYR A 369 18.06 11.87 -13.51
C TYR A 369 17.49 12.10 -14.91
N LYS A 370 18.29 11.79 -15.95
CA LYS A 370 17.92 12.03 -17.36
C LYS A 370 17.58 10.74 -18.12
N GLY A 371 18.10 9.61 -17.68
CA GLY A 371 17.88 8.32 -18.35
C GLY A 371 16.49 7.76 -18.13
N THR A 372 16.13 6.74 -18.89
CA THR A 372 14.87 6.01 -18.75
C THR A 372 14.85 5.25 -17.46
N LEU A 373 13.76 5.40 -16.69
CA LEU A 373 13.56 4.63 -15.46
C LEU A 373 12.85 3.32 -15.78
N VAL A 374 13.34 2.21 -15.20
CA VAL A 374 12.69 0.90 -15.25
C VAL A 374 12.47 0.41 -13.82
N ARG A 375 11.22 0.10 -13.49
CA ARG A 375 10.87 -0.50 -12.20
C ARG A 375 10.82 -2.00 -12.32
N PHE A 376 11.44 -2.68 -11.37
CA PHE A 376 11.37 -4.12 -11.15
C PHE A 376 10.51 -4.44 -9.94
N SER A 377 9.69 -5.46 -10.06
CA SER A 377 9.05 -6.15 -8.96
C SER A 377 9.53 -7.59 -8.95
N ILE A 378 10.22 -7.96 -7.89
CA ILE A 378 10.81 -9.30 -7.78
C ILE A 378 9.78 -10.27 -7.22
N GLY A 379 9.62 -11.38 -7.89
CA GLY A 379 8.73 -12.48 -7.51
C GLY A 379 9.36 -13.45 -6.52
N LEU A 380 9.06 -14.72 -6.69
CA LEU A 380 9.54 -15.82 -5.83
C LEU A 380 10.41 -16.83 -6.63
N GLU A 381 10.82 -16.47 -7.83
CA GLU A 381 11.73 -17.25 -8.66
C GLU A 381 13.13 -17.29 -8.01
N ASP A 382 13.97 -18.23 -8.46
CA ASP A 382 15.36 -18.30 -8.04
C ASP A 382 16.11 -17.03 -8.47
N VAL A 383 16.86 -16.43 -7.56
CA VAL A 383 17.53 -15.14 -7.80
C VAL A 383 18.64 -15.22 -8.83
N GLU A 384 19.33 -16.37 -8.94
CA GLU A 384 20.38 -16.57 -9.92
C GLU A 384 19.79 -16.69 -11.35
N ASP A 385 18.61 -17.33 -11.48
CA ASP A 385 17.89 -17.38 -12.76
C ASP A 385 17.44 -15.98 -13.19
N LEU A 386 16.91 -15.17 -12.25
CA LEU A 386 16.55 -13.78 -12.52
C LEU A 386 17.75 -12.93 -12.91
N ARG A 387 18.91 -13.12 -12.24
CA ARG A 387 20.15 -12.44 -12.59
C ARG A 387 20.62 -12.82 -14.01
N ALA A 388 20.58 -14.11 -14.35
CA ALA A 388 20.95 -14.58 -15.68
C ALA A 388 20.05 -14.00 -16.77
N ASP A 389 18.73 -13.85 -16.46
CA ASP A 389 17.76 -13.22 -17.37
C ASP A 389 18.08 -11.73 -17.60
N LEU A 390 18.36 -10.98 -16.53
CA LEU A 390 18.79 -9.58 -16.62
C LEU A 390 20.10 -9.45 -17.43
N GLN A 391 21.07 -10.33 -17.19
CA GLN A 391 22.39 -10.31 -17.82
C GLN A 391 22.30 -10.56 -19.33
N GLN A 392 21.47 -11.54 -19.76
CA GLN A 392 21.28 -11.81 -21.18
C GLN A 392 20.51 -10.68 -21.88
N ALA A 393 19.62 -9.97 -21.18
CA ALA A 393 18.87 -8.85 -21.72
C ALA A 393 19.74 -7.60 -21.87
N LEU A 394 20.61 -7.27 -20.89
CA LEU A 394 21.60 -6.18 -21.00
C LEU A 394 22.51 -6.37 -22.21
N ALA A 395 22.95 -7.59 -22.51
CA ALA A 395 23.77 -7.87 -23.65
C ALA A 395 23.08 -7.66 -25.03
N ARG A 396 21.78 -7.35 -25.05
CA ARG A 396 20.99 -7.13 -26.27
C ARG A 396 20.54 -5.68 -26.48
N MET A 397 21.00 -4.78 -25.65
CA MET A 397 20.67 -3.35 -25.74
C MET A 397 21.21 -2.65 -26.98
#